data_decfa9310e409270a4e1b6dfe4e480ca
#
_entry.id   decfa9310e409270a4e1b6dfe4e480ca
#
_cell.length_a   1.000
_cell.length_b   1.000
_cell.length_c   1.000
_cell.angle_alpha   90.00
_cell.angle_beta   90.00
_cell.angle_gamma   90.00
#
_symmetry.space_group_name_H-M   'P 1'
#
loop_
_entity.id
_entity.type
_entity.pdbx_description
1 polymer ?
#
loop_
_entity_poly.entity_id
_entity_poly.type
_entity_poly.pdbx_seq_one_letter_code
_entity_poly.pdbx_strand_id
1 'polypeptide(L)'
;DFKRIRYPVHVILTALSMFYLGKNSFRNIALILRTVMNVLVSHTTISNWCTNFAPMFQNMALQLIPALNFNSDEWHADETVVKIQGKKYYLWLILDSETRFVLGFHLDRHRDSPQAFTILEAVKDLGSPRAIVSDRYFAYQMPVKTLHGVQHIRVESFHDDITNNLIECFNKQFKAWYKTKQGFSSFSSANNLISMFIF
;
A
#
# COMPACT_ATOMS: atom_id res chain seq x y z
N ASP A 1 21.00 3.19 4.57
CA ASP A 1 22.12 3.54 5.42
C ASP A 1 21.94 4.93 6.03
N PHE A 2 21.94 5.01 7.36
CA PHE A 2 21.81 6.28 8.11
C PHE A 2 23.17 7.00 8.29
N LYS A 3 24.22 6.57 7.63
CA LYS A 3 25.53 7.22 7.65
C LYS A 3 25.43 8.62 6.99
N ARG A 4 26.06 9.63 7.62
CA ARG A 4 26.09 11.02 7.18
C ARG A 4 24.76 11.79 7.25
N ILE A 5 23.80 11.33 8.07
CA ILE A 5 22.57 12.08 8.29
C ILE A 5 22.76 13.07 9.45
N ARG A 6 22.38 14.33 9.22
CA ARG A 6 22.51 15.42 10.20
C ARG A 6 21.69 15.21 11.49
N TYR A 7 20.59 14.46 11.40
CA TYR A 7 19.66 14.27 12.50
C TYR A 7 19.78 12.87 13.11
N PRO A 8 19.57 12.73 14.44
CA PRO A 8 19.57 11.43 15.09
C PRO A 8 18.53 10.47 14.48
N VAL A 9 18.86 9.18 14.42
CA VAL A 9 17.99 8.15 13.82
C VAL A 9 16.61 8.10 14.48
N HIS A 10 16.56 8.24 15.82
CA HIS A 10 15.27 8.22 16.53
C HIS A 10 14.35 9.37 16.12
N VAL A 11 14.87 10.57 15.80
CA VAL A 11 14.07 11.70 15.30
C VAL A 11 13.46 11.35 13.93
N ILE A 12 14.25 10.72 13.05
CA ILE A 12 13.79 10.31 11.73
C ILE A 12 12.70 9.26 11.86
N LEU A 13 12.94 8.21 12.65
CA LEU A 13 11.95 7.14 12.86
C LEU A 13 10.67 7.68 13.51
N THR A 14 10.78 8.60 14.46
CA THR A 14 9.62 9.29 15.06
C THR A 14 8.82 10.04 13.97
N ALA A 15 9.50 10.79 13.10
CA ALA A 15 8.84 11.50 12.01
C ALA A 15 8.12 10.54 11.03
N LEU A 16 8.78 9.44 10.67
CA LEU A 16 8.19 8.39 9.81
C LEU A 16 6.95 7.77 10.48
N SER A 17 7.05 7.41 11.76
CA SER A 17 5.92 6.85 12.52
C SER A 17 4.74 7.82 12.61
N MET A 18 5.01 9.10 12.91
CA MET A 18 3.97 10.14 12.93
C MET A 18 3.29 10.30 11.58
N PHE A 19 4.03 10.10 10.48
CA PHE A 19 3.51 10.24 9.14
C PHE A 19 2.65 9.05 8.72
N TYR A 20 3.17 7.83 8.81
CA TYR A 20 2.52 6.62 8.32
C TYR A 20 1.47 6.08 9.29
N LEU A 21 1.80 6.01 10.59
CA LEU A 21 0.90 5.48 11.61
C LEU A 21 0.00 6.59 12.19
N GLY A 22 0.58 7.72 12.53
CA GLY A 22 -0.13 8.86 13.11
C GLY A 22 -0.93 9.69 12.10
N LYS A 23 -0.77 9.43 10.79
CA LYS A 23 -1.48 10.12 9.70
C LYS A 23 -1.33 11.65 9.75
N ASN A 24 -0.20 12.14 10.25
CA ASN A 24 0.09 13.58 10.34
C ASN A 24 0.60 14.13 9.02
N SER A 25 0.34 15.41 8.74
CA SER A 25 0.98 16.11 7.63
C SER A 25 2.44 16.44 7.96
N PHE A 26 3.30 16.58 6.94
CA PHE A 26 4.71 16.95 7.15
C PHE A 26 4.89 18.27 7.94
N ARG A 27 3.98 19.24 7.74
CA ARG A 27 4.01 20.50 8.47
C ARG A 27 3.67 20.32 9.94
N ASN A 28 2.68 19.47 10.23
CA ASN A 28 2.31 19.16 11.61
C ASN A 28 3.43 18.39 12.32
N ILE A 29 4.07 17.44 11.65
CA ILE A 29 5.23 16.72 12.20
C ILE A 29 6.37 17.68 12.50
N ALA A 30 6.70 18.61 11.60
CA ALA A 30 7.74 19.62 11.84
C ALA A 30 7.41 20.49 13.07
N LEU A 31 6.14 20.87 13.25
CA LEU A 31 5.69 21.59 14.43
C LEU A 31 5.85 20.77 15.71
N ILE A 32 5.40 19.51 15.71
CA ILE A 32 5.50 18.61 16.88
C ILE A 32 6.98 18.40 17.26
N LEU A 33 7.85 18.09 16.29
CA LEU A 33 9.28 17.90 16.55
C LEU A 33 9.92 19.15 17.16
N ARG A 34 9.54 20.34 16.71
CA ARG A 34 10.00 21.61 17.27
C ARG A 34 9.51 21.83 18.70
N THR A 35 8.21 21.63 18.94
CA THR A 35 7.58 21.99 20.22
C THR A 35 7.84 20.96 21.32
N VAL A 36 7.87 19.67 20.98
CA VAL A 36 8.00 18.57 21.95
C VAL A 36 9.44 18.12 22.13
N MET A 37 10.19 18.01 21.03
CA MET A 37 11.55 17.47 21.04
C MET A 37 12.65 18.56 20.90
N ASN A 38 12.27 19.82 20.74
CA ASN A 38 13.18 20.94 20.46
C ASN A 38 14.09 20.69 19.22
N VAL A 39 13.56 19.98 18.20
CA VAL A 39 14.27 19.65 16.97
C VAL A 39 13.75 20.53 15.84
N LEU A 40 14.63 21.36 15.28
CA LEU A 40 14.33 22.21 14.13
C LEU A 40 14.55 21.42 12.84
N VAL A 41 13.47 21.05 12.17
CA VAL A 41 13.49 20.36 10.88
C VAL A 41 12.39 20.92 9.97
N SER A 42 12.69 21.08 8.68
CA SER A 42 11.70 21.56 7.72
C SER A 42 10.77 20.41 7.28
N HIS A 43 9.53 20.77 6.94
CA HIS A 43 8.58 19.79 6.37
C HIS A 43 9.09 19.15 5.07
N THR A 44 9.90 19.85 4.28
CA THR A 44 10.56 19.33 3.08
C THR A 44 11.59 18.25 3.43
N THR A 45 12.38 18.46 4.50
CA THR A 45 13.33 17.45 4.98
C THR A 45 12.60 16.18 5.42
N ILE A 46 11.48 16.31 6.13
CA ILE A 46 10.65 15.16 6.54
C ILE A 46 10.09 14.43 5.31
N SER A 47 9.59 15.17 4.31
CA SER A 47 9.15 14.59 3.04
C SER A 47 10.26 13.80 2.35
N ASN A 48 11.48 14.34 2.33
CA ASN A 48 12.64 13.65 1.76
C ASN A 48 12.99 12.37 2.53
N TRP A 49 12.88 12.37 3.87
CA TRP A 49 13.05 11.14 4.65
C TRP A 49 12.05 10.08 4.26
N CYS A 50 10.76 10.43 4.20
CA CYS A 50 9.70 9.50 3.82
C CYS A 50 9.90 8.90 2.42
N THR A 51 10.44 9.69 1.48
CA THR A 51 10.69 9.22 0.11
C THR A 51 11.98 8.40 0.00
N ASN A 52 13.08 8.87 0.64
CA ASN A 52 14.39 8.28 0.47
C ASN A 52 14.59 6.98 1.26
N PHE A 53 13.88 6.81 2.39
CA PHE A 53 13.95 5.57 3.17
C PHE A 53 12.96 4.50 2.70
N ALA A 54 11.99 4.83 1.86
CA ALA A 54 11.01 3.87 1.35
C ALA A 54 11.66 2.61 0.72
N PRO A 55 12.66 2.69 -0.16
CA PRO A 55 13.28 1.50 -0.73
C PRO A 55 13.97 0.62 0.31
N MET A 56 14.53 1.21 1.37
CA MET A 56 15.18 0.46 2.44
C MET A 56 14.16 -0.36 3.23
N PHE A 57 13.05 0.25 3.64
CA PHE A 57 12.00 -0.46 4.39
C PHE A 57 11.30 -1.49 3.52
N GLN A 58 11.05 -1.19 2.25
CA GLN A 58 10.52 -2.15 1.30
C GLN A 58 11.42 -3.38 1.18
N ASN A 59 12.75 -3.19 1.02
CA ASN A 59 13.68 -4.31 0.98
C ASN A 59 13.69 -5.14 2.28
N MET A 60 13.56 -4.49 3.43
CA MET A 60 13.44 -5.20 4.72
C MET A 60 12.16 -6.04 4.78
N ALA A 61 11.04 -5.50 4.34
CA ALA A 61 9.76 -6.21 4.29
C ALA A 61 9.81 -7.40 3.31
N LEU A 62 10.40 -7.21 2.13
CA LEU A 62 10.57 -8.28 1.14
C LEU A 62 11.43 -9.45 1.66
N GLN A 63 12.36 -9.21 2.57
CA GLN A 63 13.15 -10.27 3.21
C GLN A 63 12.32 -11.14 4.16
N LEU A 64 11.14 -10.69 4.60
CA LEU A 64 10.23 -11.47 5.43
C LEU A 64 9.36 -12.42 4.60
N ILE A 65 9.18 -12.16 3.32
CA ILE A 65 8.32 -12.97 2.42
C ILE A 65 8.63 -14.46 2.49
N PRO A 66 9.90 -14.93 2.42
CA PRO A 66 10.20 -16.35 2.48
C PRO A 66 9.82 -17.04 3.80
N ALA A 67 9.62 -16.26 4.87
CA ALA A 67 9.19 -16.78 6.17
C ALA A 67 7.66 -16.82 6.33
N LEU A 68 6.92 -16.26 5.36
CA LEU A 68 5.46 -16.22 5.37
C LEU A 68 4.91 -17.30 4.44
N ASN A 69 3.74 -17.82 4.79
CA ASN A 69 3.00 -18.75 3.95
C ASN A 69 1.78 -18.02 3.36
N PHE A 70 1.72 -17.94 2.04
CA PHE A 70 0.62 -17.33 1.30
C PHE A 70 -0.25 -18.36 0.55
N ASN A 71 -0.12 -19.65 0.89
CA ASN A 71 -1.04 -20.70 0.45
C ASN A 71 -2.30 -20.68 1.35
N SER A 72 -2.98 -19.55 1.34
CA SER A 72 -4.10 -19.26 2.21
C SER A 72 -5.44 -19.56 1.54
N ASP A 73 -6.51 -19.53 2.31
CA ASP A 73 -7.85 -19.74 1.77
C ASP A 73 -8.20 -18.66 0.74
N GLU A 74 -7.85 -17.41 0.99
CA GLU A 74 -8.28 -16.31 0.14
C GLU A 74 -7.21 -15.23 -0.04
N TRP A 75 -7.12 -14.70 -1.25
CA TRP A 75 -6.51 -13.41 -1.53
C TRP A 75 -7.60 -12.42 -1.93
N HIS A 76 -7.58 -11.23 -1.36
CA HIS A 76 -8.54 -10.18 -1.67
C HIS A 76 -7.95 -9.18 -2.66
N ALA A 77 -8.69 -8.91 -3.72
CA ALA A 77 -8.33 -7.96 -4.76
C ALA A 77 -9.30 -6.78 -4.78
N ASP A 78 -8.76 -5.57 -4.81
CA ASP A 78 -9.55 -4.33 -4.92
C ASP A 78 -8.69 -3.21 -5.48
N GLU A 79 -9.33 -2.13 -5.96
CA GLU A 79 -8.62 -0.94 -6.36
C GLU A 79 -9.19 0.31 -5.70
N THR A 80 -8.31 1.27 -5.43
CA THR A 80 -8.70 2.56 -4.88
C THR A 80 -8.12 3.72 -5.69
N VAL A 81 -8.77 4.88 -5.62
CA VAL A 81 -8.39 6.05 -6.42
C VAL A 81 -7.39 6.91 -5.65
N VAL A 82 -6.34 7.30 -6.35
CA VAL A 82 -5.37 8.32 -5.91
C VAL A 82 -5.20 9.41 -6.98
N LYS A 83 -4.64 10.55 -6.61
CA LYS A 83 -4.30 11.62 -7.54
C LYS A 83 -2.79 11.83 -7.60
N ILE A 84 -2.25 11.87 -8.82
CA ILE A 84 -0.85 12.22 -9.08
C ILE A 84 -0.86 13.43 -10.01
N GLN A 85 -0.28 14.55 -9.57
CA GLN A 85 -0.32 15.82 -10.31
C GLN A 85 -1.76 16.22 -10.71
N GLY A 86 -2.72 16.03 -9.80
CA GLY A 86 -4.13 16.31 -10.04
C GLY A 86 -4.86 15.30 -10.93
N LYS A 87 -4.16 14.40 -11.61
CA LYS A 87 -4.73 13.38 -12.49
C LYS A 87 -5.11 12.13 -11.71
N LYS A 88 -6.21 11.48 -12.09
CA LYS A 88 -6.71 10.25 -11.48
C LYS A 88 -5.84 9.06 -11.86
N TYR A 89 -5.51 8.24 -10.86
CA TYR A 89 -4.86 6.94 -10.98
C TYR A 89 -5.62 5.93 -10.12
N TYR A 90 -5.46 4.65 -10.45
CA TYR A 90 -5.99 3.53 -9.67
C TYR A 90 -4.82 2.80 -9.02
N LEU A 91 -4.92 2.61 -7.71
CA LEU A 91 -4.04 1.76 -6.93
C LEU A 91 -4.72 0.40 -6.79
N TRP A 92 -4.21 -0.58 -7.50
CA TRP A 92 -4.61 -1.97 -7.45
C TRP A 92 -3.86 -2.67 -6.33
N LEU A 93 -4.53 -3.52 -5.57
CA LEU A 93 -3.99 -4.17 -4.38
C LEU A 93 -4.40 -5.63 -4.36
N ILE A 94 -3.49 -6.50 -3.92
CA ILE A 94 -3.78 -7.88 -3.54
C ILE A 94 -3.34 -8.07 -2.10
N LEU A 95 -4.24 -8.56 -1.25
CA LEU A 95 -4.03 -8.72 0.17
C LEU A 95 -4.36 -10.17 0.57
N ASP A 96 -3.46 -10.79 1.32
CA ASP A 96 -3.62 -12.14 1.84
C ASP A 96 -4.53 -12.15 3.08
N SER A 97 -5.49 -13.07 3.14
CA SER A 97 -6.50 -13.10 4.19
C SER A 97 -5.97 -13.53 5.55
N GLU A 98 -4.99 -14.43 5.58
CA GLU A 98 -4.45 -14.99 6.82
C GLU A 98 -3.36 -14.14 7.42
N THR A 99 -2.34 -13.81 6.65
CA THR A 99 -1.20 -13.00 7.12
C THR A 99 -1.49 -11.51 7.20
N ARG A 100 -2.56 -11.03 6.52
CA ARG A 100 -2.88 -9.61 6.33
C ARG A 100 -1.82 -8.83 5.55
N PHE A 101 -0.90 -9.55 4.91
CA PHE A 101 0.17 -8.95 4.13
C PHE A 101 -0.37 -8.50 2.76
N VAL A 102 0.03 -7.31 2.32
CA VAL A 102 -0.23 -6.86 0.96
C VAL A 102 0.81 -7.49 0.05
N LEU A 103 0.40 -8.46 -0.75
CA LEU A 103 1.28 -9.23 -1.62
C LEU A 103 1.88 -8.38 -2.74
N GLY A 104 1.12 -7.40 -3.20
CA GLY A 104 1.58 -6.47 -4.21
C GLY A 104 0.63 -5.31 -4.43
N PHE A 105 1.14 -4.29 -5.08
CA PHE A 105 0.35 -3.17 -5.57
C PHE A 105 0.79 -2.74 -6.97
N HIS A 106 -0.14 -2.20 -7.73
CA HIS A 106 0.10 -1.65 -9.06
C HIS A 106 -0.62 -0.32 -9.23
N LEU A 107 0.04 0.64 -9.85
CA LEU A 107 -0.43 2.00 -9.99
C LEU A 107 -0.58 2.35 -11.47
N ASP A 108 -1.81 2.58 -11.94
CA ASP A 108 -2.04 2.93 -13.34
C ASP A 108 -3.20 3.92 -13.51
N ARG A 109 -3.27 4.54 -14.69
CA ARG A 109 -4.39 5.44 -15.07
C ARG A 109 -5.63 4.70 -15.51
N HIS A 110 -5.44 3.50 -16.02
CA HIS A 110 -6.54 2.68 -16.54
C HIS A 110 -7.14 1.81 -15.44
N ARG A 111 -8.43 1.56 -15.56
CA ARG A 111 -9.18 0.67 -14.71
C ARG A 111 -9.78 -0.43 -15.60
N ASP A 112 -8.94 -1.38 -15.99
CA ASP A 112 -9.29 -2.43 -16.94
C ASP A 112 -8.60 -3.76 -16.65
N SER A 113 -8.94 -4.81 -17.41
CA SER A 113 -8.42 -6.16 -17.20
C SER A 113 -6.90 -6.29 -17.37
N PRO A 114 -6.20 -5.57 -18.26
CA PRO A 114 -4.74 -5.61 -18.32
C PRO A 114 -4.06 -5.21 -17.00
N GLN A 115 -4.63 -4.26 -16.26
CA GLN A 115 -4.06 -3.83 -14.97
C GLN A 115 -4.29 -4.89 -13.87
N ALA A 116 -5.49 -5.47 -13.84
CA ALA A 116 -5.78 -6.60 -12.96
C ALA A 116 -4.88 -7.82 -13.28
N PHE A 117 -4.61 -8.06 -14.56
CA PHE A 117 -3.66 -9.10 -14.99
C PHE A 117 -2.24 -8.78 -14.50
N THR A 118 -1.77 -7.55 -14.66
CA THR A 118 -0.43 -7.12 -14.24
C THR A 118 -0.21 -7.37 -12.75
N ILE A 119 -1.16 -7.00 -11.88
CA ILE A 119 -0.99 -7.20 -10.44
C ILE A 119 -1.05 -8.67 -10.05
N LEU A 120 -1.97 -9.47 -10.62
CA LEU A 120 -2.07 -10.89 -10.33
C LEU A 120 -0.83 -11.65 -10.82
N GLU A 121 -0.32 -11.33 -11.99
CA GLU A 121 0.90 -11.92 -12.54
C GLU A 121 2.12 -11.63 -11.67
N ALA A 122 2.20 -10.41 -11.09
CA ALA A 122 3.30 -10.01 -10.21
C ALA A 122 3.33 -10.79 -8.88
N VAL A 123 2.19 -11.32 -8.42
CA VAL A 123 2.09 -12.00 -7.12
C VAL A 123 1.88 -13.50 -7.21
N LYS A 124 1.60 -14.06 -8.39
CA LYS A 124 1.21 -15.47 -8.59
C LYS A 124 2.21 -16.50 -8.02
N ASP A 125 3.51 -16.15 -8.02
CA ASP A 125 4.58 -17.03 -7.56
C ASP A 125 4.84 -16.95 -6.04
N LEU A 126 4.12 -16.08 -5.33
CA LEU A 126 4.25 -15.94 -3.87
C LEU A 126 3.52 -17.02 -3.10
N GLY A 127 2.47 -17.61 -3.68
CA GLY A 127 1.66 -18.64 -3.07
C GLY A 127 0.53 -19.11 -3.98
N SER A 128 -0.28 -20.04 -3.47
CA SER A 128 -1.42 -20.62 -4.20
C SER A 128 -2.68 -20.51 -3.33
N PRO A 129 -3.43 -19.40 -3.41
CA PRO A 129 -4.67 -19.25 -2.67
C PRO A 129 -5.73 -20.21 -3.22
N ARG A 130 -6.69 -20.62 -2.37
CA ARG A 130 -7.84 -21.41 -2.84
C ARG A 130 -8.80 -20.54 -3.67
N ALA A 131 -8.93 -19.28 -3.29
CA ALA A 131 -9.79 -18.33 -4.01
C ALA A 131 -9.20 -16.92 -4.09
N ILE A 132 -9.58 -16.19 -5.15
CA ILE A 132 -9.45 -14.72 -5.23
C ILE A 132 -10.83 -14.13 -4.97
N VAL A 133 -10.93 -13.26 -3.97
CA VAL A 133 -12.13 -12.50 -3.63
C VAL A 133 -12.02 -11.10 -4.20
N SER A 134 -13.00 -10.66 -4.98
CA SER A 134 -13.07 -9.28 -5.49
C SER A 134 -14.51 -8.79 -5.50
N ASP A 135 -14.71 -7.49 -5.72
CA ASP A 135 -16.02 -6.97 -6.10
C ASP A 135 -16.47 -7.56 -7.47
N ARG A 136 -17.67 -7.20 -7.92
CA ARG A 136 -18.19 -7.67 -9.21
C ARG A 136 -17.60 -6.95 -10.42
N TYR A 137 -16.59 -6.12 -10.24
CA TYR A 137 -15.96 -5.43 -11.34
C TYR A 137 -15.37 -6.41 -12.36
N PHE A 138 -15.73 -6.23 -13.62
CA PHE A 138 -15.42 -7.20 -14.69
C PHE A 138 -13.92 -7.38 -14.96
N ALA A 139 -13.09 -6.41 -14.60
CA ALA A 139 -11.66 -6.44 -14.87
C ALA A 139 -10.94 -7.65 -14.28
N TYR A 140 -11.44 -8.21 -13.17
CA TYR A 140 -10.84 -9.39 -12.52
C TYR A 140 -11.22 -10.73 -13.16
N GLN A 141 -12.30 -10.78 -13.96
CA GLN A 141 -12.85 -12.06 -14.45
C GLN A 141 -11.88 -12.87 -15.29
N MET A 142 -11.26 -12.25 -16.29
CA MET A 142 -10.32 -12.95 -17.18
C MET A 142 -8.98 -13.22 -16.50
N PRO A 143 -8.36 -12.23 -15.80
CA PRO A 143 -7.10 -12.48 -15.12
C PRO A 143 -7.14 -13.62 -14.10
N VAL A 144 -8.20 -13.70 -13.26
CA VAL A 144 -8.31 -14.80 -12.28
C VAL A 144 -8.45 -16.15 -12.94
N LYS A 145 -9.14 -16.25 -14.09
CA LYS A 145 -9.27 -17.51 -14.84
C LYS A 145 -7.93 -18.06 -15.36
N THR A 146 -6.90 -17.24 -15.47
CA THR A 146 -5.56 -17.71 -15.88
C THR A 146 -4.80 -18.38 -14.73
N LEU A 147 -5.25 -18.22 -13.49
CA LEU A 147 -4.68 -18.88 -12.33
C LEU A 147 -5.29 -20.29 -12.19
N HIS A 148 -4.51 -21.33 -12.52
CA HIS A 148 -4.99 -22.69 -12.48
C HIS A 148 -5.36 -23.12 -11.04
N GLY A 149 -6.55 -23.71 -10.90
CA GLY A 149 -7.03 -24.25 -9.62
C GLY A 149 -7.54 -23.20 -8.62
N VAL A 150 -7.55 -21.93 -8.98
CA VAL A 150 -8.01 -20.83 -8.11
C VAL A 150 -9.45 -20.46 -8.43
N GLN A 151 -10.32 -20.45 -7.41
CA GLN A 151 -11.70 -20.03 -7.55
C GLN A 151 -11.80 -18.50 -7.57
N HIS A 152 -12.69 -17.93 -8.40
CA HIS A 152 -13.03 -16.51 -8.34
C HIS A 152 -14.33 -16.30 -7.58
N ILE A 153 -14.27 -15.68 -6.40
CA ILE A 153 -15.43 -15.32 -5.58
C ILE A 153 -15.72 -13.82 -5.80
N ARG A 154 -16.90 -13.54 -6.36
CA ARG A 154 -17.32 -12.17 -6.70
C ARG A 154 -18.40 -11.72 -5.73
N VAL A 155 -18.04 -10.84 -4.80
CA VAL A 155 -18.88 -10.40 -3.71
C VAL A 155 -19.72 -9.19 -4.13
N GLU A 156 -21.01 -9.18 -3.82
CA GLU A 156 -21.92 -8.06 -4.14
C GLU A 156 -22.11 -7.11 -2.95
N SER A 157 -22.26 -7.67 -1.76
CA SER A 157 -22.67 -6.88 -0.59
C SER A 157 -22.20 -7.53 0.73
N PHE A 158 -22.44 -6.82 1.83
CA PHE A 158 -22.21 -7.27 3.20
C PHE A 158 -23.06 -8.49 3.63
N HIS A 159 -23.96 -8.96 2.79
CA HIS A 159 -24.83 -10.11 3.08
C HIS A 159 -24.29 -11.44 2.54
N ASP A 160 -23.18 -11.41 1.81
CA ASP A 160 -22.52 -12.62 1.35
C ASP A 160 -21.74 -13.27 2.51
N ASP A 161 -21.67 -14.59 2.55
CA ASP A 161 -20.93 -15.35 3.59
C ASP A 161 -19.43 -14.99 3.57
N ILE A 162 -18.90 -14.73 2.37
CA ILE A 162 -17.55 -14.21 2.16
C ILE A 162 -17.66 -12.75 1.77
N THR A 163 -16.99 -11.88 2.51
CA THR A 163 -17.05 -10.43 2.31
C THR A 163 -15.70 -9.86 1.91
N ASN A 164 -15.69 -8.74 1.21
CA ASN A 164 -14.47 -8.01 0.86
C ASN A 164 -14.02 -7.05 1.99
N ASN A 165 -14.58 -7.19 3.18
CA ASN A 165 -14.35 -6.31 4.34
C ASN A 165 -12.87 -6.11 4.69
N LEU A 166 -12.06 -7.14 4.46
CA LEU A 166 -10.64 -7.11 4.78
C LEU A 166 -9.90 -6.03 4.00
N ILE A 167 -9.99 -6.09 2.68
CA ILE A 167 -9.32 -5.11 1.81
C ILE A 167 -10.00 -3.74 1.88
N GLU A 168 -11.32 -3.70 2.14
CA GLU A 168 -12.02 -2.44 2.41
C GLU A 168 -11.52 -1.76 3.68
N CYS A 169 -11.24 -2.52 4.73
CA CYS A 169 -10.65 -2.00 5.97
C CYS A 169 -9.26 -1.41 5.71
N PHE A 170 -8.43 -2.12 4.95
CA PHE A 170 -7.13 -1.61 4.51
C PHE A 170 -7.29 -0.32 3.70
N ASN A 171 -8.20 -0.29 2.73
CA ASN A 171 -8.49 0.88 1.92
C ASN A 171 -8.99 2.07 2.74
N LYS A 172 -9.76 1.86 3.81
CA LYS A 172 -10.17 2.92 4.75
C LYS A 172 -8.96 3.53 5.46
N GLN A 173 -8.03 2.70 5.93
CA GLN A 173 -6.80 3.18 6.58
C GLN A 173 -5.90 3.92 5.61
N PHE A 174 -5.71 3.37 4.41
CA PHE A 174 -4.97 4.00 3.33
C PHE A 174 -5.57 5.37 2.96
N LYS A 175 -6.88 5.45 2.74
CA LYS A 175 -7.57 6.71 2.41
C LYS A 175 -7.46 7.75 3.53
N ALA A 176 -7.50 7.34 4.80
CA ALA A 176 -7.31 8.23 5.93
C ALA A 176 -5.90 8.84 5.95
N TRP A 177 -4.87 8.04 5.69
CA TRP A 177 -3.49 8.54 5.51
C TRP A 177 -3.37 9.39 4.25
N TYR A 178 -3.90 8.92 3.11
CA TYR A 178 -3.82 9.60 1.83
C TYR A 178 -4.45 11.00 1.84
N LYS A 179 -5.56 11.20 2.57
CA LYS A 179 -6.21 12.52 2.73
C LYS A 179 -5.26 13.59 3.26
N THR A 180 -4.27 13.24 4.07
CA THR A 180 -3.29 14.18 4.60
C THR A 180 -2.32 14.73 3.54
N LYS A 181 -2.28 14.10 2.37
CA LYS A 181 -1.40 14.43 1.24
C LYS A 181 -2.01 15.36 0.21
N GLN A 182 -3.33 15.33 0.05
CA GLN A 182 -4.04 16.00 -1.04
C GLN A 182 -3.59 15.57 -2.46
N GLY A 183 -2.93 14.41 -2.59
CA GLY A 183 -2.34 13.88 -3.80
C GLY A 183 -0.82 13.79 -3.77
N PHE A 184 -0.26 13.26 -4.84
CA PHE A 184 1.18 13.09 -5.02
C PHE A 184 1.73 14.02 -6.09
N SER A 185 2.96 14.51 -5.90
CA SER A 185 3.64 15.44 -6.81
C SER A 185 4.20 14.76 -8.06
N SER A 186 4.49 13.46 -8.01
CA SER A 186 5.02 12.67 -9.12
C SER A 186 4.67 11.19 -8.95
N PHE A 187 4.79 10.42 -10.06
CA PHE A 187 4.59 8.96 -10.03
C PHE A 187 5.61 8.27 -9.11
N SER A 188 6.88 8.65 -9.19
CA SER A 188 7.93 8.10 -8.33
C SER A 188 7.67 8.39 -6.85
N SER A 189 7.27 9.62 -6.49
CA SER A 189 6.89 9.97 -5.12
C SER A 189 5.68 9.17 -4.64
N ALA A 190 4.67 8.99 -5.50
CA ALA A 190 3.50 8.17 -5.20
C ALA A 190 3.92 6.73 -4.88
N ASN A 191 4.70 6.12 -5.79
CA ASN A 191 5.14 4.73 -5.65
C ASN A 191 5.95 4.52 -4.36
N ASN A 192 6.90 5.40 -4.06
CA ASN A 192 7.74 5.28 -2.86
C ASN A 192 6.92 5.46 -1.57
N LEU A 193 6.05 6.48 -1.52
CA LEU A 193 5.24 6.74 -0.32
C LEU A 193 4.17 5.65 -0.09
N ILE A 194 3.56 5.13 -1.15
CA ILE A 194 2.60 4.03 -1.08
C ILE A 194 3.33 2.73 -0.67
N SER A 195 4.46 2.43 -1.28
CA SER A 195 5.28 1.27 -0.91
C SER A 195 5.62 1.27 0.58
N MET A 196 6.09 2.39 1.11
CA MET A 196 6.40 2.54 2.53
C MET A 196 5.16 2.48 3.44
N PHE A 197 3.98 2.85 2.95
CA PHE A 197 2.72 2.70 3.69
C PHE A 197 2.30 1.23 3.78
N ILE A 198 2.54 0.48 2.71
CA ILE A 198 2.14 -0.92 2.58
C ILE A 198 3.09 -1.84 3.37
N PHE A 199 4.37 -1.60 3.29
CA PHE A 199 5.44 -2.40 3.88
C PHE A 199 6.09 -1.69 5.08
#